data_fc734215ebcdb8923aaba3b830776b9b
#
_entry.id   fc734215ebcdb8923aaba3b830776b9b
#
_cell.length_a   1.000
_cell.length_b   1.000
_cell.length_c   1.000
_cell.angle_alpha   90.00
_cell.angle_beta   90.00
_cell.angle_gamma   90.00
#
_symmetry.space_group_name_H-M   'P 1'
#
loop_
_entity.id
_entity.type
_entity.pdbx_description
1 polymer ?
#
loop_
_entity_poly.entity_id
_entity_poly.type
_entity_poly.pdbx_seq_one_letter_code
_entity_poly.pdbx_strand_id
1 'polypeptide(L)'
;MTRSLNEALLEGERLRPFGRQVTSPAQGQTLADVPIEELLALALGAKVVVLRGFGLLGKAELENYCRAAGEILQWNFGSILDLVVRDTPENYLFDRGDVPFHWDGAFAEQVPRFFLFQCVQGEGSGGETVFCDSVQVYREAPEDLKELWARATITYRTDKLAHYGGLAEWPLLGTHPATGETTIRYAEPLDPARYANPLFLTVDGISAEDGVRVMEDLRERLHDARYCYAHEWQTGDIVVAENHSLLHGRNAFTGSVARHLQRIQII
;
A
#
# COMPACT_ATOMS: atom_id res chain seq x y z
N MET A 1 4.49 -28.58 22.35
CA MET A 1 4.04 -29.01 21.00
C MET A 1 4.38 -27.87 20.04
N THR A 2 5.15 -28.12 19.02
CA THR A 2 5.49 -27.11 18.02
C THR A 2 4.25 -26.93 17.14
N ARG A 3 3.76 -25.72 17.03
CA ARG A 3 2.60 -25.33 16.21
C ARG A 3 2.94 -25.57 14.73
N SER A 4 2.00 -26.07 13.94
CA SER A 4 2.21 -26.16 12.48
C SER A 4 2.11 -24.78 11.84
N LEU A 5 2.72 -24.62 10.65
CA LEU A 5 2.67 -23.35 9.91
C LEU A 5 1.23 -22.96 9.55
N ASN A 6 0.41 -23.94 9.13
CA ASN A 6 -1.01 -23.70 8.79
C ASN A 6 -1.81 -23.22 10.00
N GLU A 7 -1.58 -23.80 11.19
CA GLU A 7 -2.18 -23.31 12.43
C GLU A 7 -1.73 -21.89 12.75
N ALA A 8 -0.44 -21.58 12.54
CA ALA A 8 0.08 -20.23 12.75
C ALA A 8 -0.56 -19.21 11.81
N LEU A 9 -0.78 -19.54 10.53
CA LEU A 9 -1.48 -18.68 9.55
C LEU A 9 -2.95 -18.45 9.94
N LEU A 10 -3.65 -19.48 10.40
CA LEU A 10 -5.06 -19.39 10.78
C LEU A 10 -5.27 -18.62 12.09
N GLU A 11 -4.35 -18.77 13.05
CA GLU A 11 -4.46 -18.22 14.41
C GLU A 11 -3.62 -16.96 14.65
N GLY A 12 -3.14 -16.30 13.55
CA GLY A 12 -2.37 -15.06 13.65
C GLY A 12 -3.08 -13.99 14.49
N GLU A 13 -2.30 -13.21 15.21
CA GLU A 13 -2.78 -12.10 16.04
C GLU A 13 -3.52 -11.06 15.18
N ARG A 14 -4.68 -10.60 15.67
CA ARG A 14 -5.42 -9.53 14.99
C ARG A 14 -4.76 -8.19 15.26
N LEU A 15 -4.42 -7.51 14.19
CA LEU A 15 -4.01 -6.10 14.23
C LEU A 15 -5.24 -5.19 14.30
N ARG A 16 -5.06 -3.98 14.77
CA ARG A 16 -6.14 -3.01 14.87
C ARG A 16 -5.84 -1.78 14.01
N PRO A 17 -6.84 -1.27 13.30
CA PRO A 17 -8.25 -1.71 13.24
C PRO A 17 -8.47 -2.95 12.37
N PHE A 18 -7.53 -3.32 11.50
CA PHE A 18 -7.57 -4.49 10.61
C PHE A 18 -6.16 -5.07 10.43
N GLY A 19 -6.08 -6.25 9.83
CA GLY A 19 -4.85 -6.97 9.56
C GLY A 19 -4.61 -8.16 10.46
N ARG A 20 -3.57 -8.93 10.13
CA ARG A 20 -3.09 -10.06 10.94
C ARG A 20 -1.57 -10.08 11.02
N GLN A 21 -1.05 -10.43 12.18
CA GLN A 21 0.36 -10.75 12.38
C GLN A 21 0.52 -12.24 12.61
N VAL A 22 1.41 -12.87 11.86
CA VAL A 22 1.78 -14.26 11.97
C VAL A 22 3.23 -14.34 12.40
N THR A 23 3.50 -14.97 13.52
CA THR A 23 4.87 -15.22 14.01
C THR A 23 5.29 -16.61 13.59
N SER A 24 6.53 -16.75 13.10
CA SER A 24 7.08 -18.05 12.70
C SER A 24 6.98 -19.05 13.85
N PRO A 25 6.38 -20.23 13.64
CA PRO A 25 6.23 -21.25 14.68
C PRO A 25 7.52 -22.01 14.98
N ALA A 26 8.54 -21.89 14.12
CA ALA A 26 9.80 -22.59 14.28
C ALA A 26 10.99 -21.72 13.84
N GLN A 27 12.12 -21.90 14.51
CA GLN A 27 13.36 -21.23 14.13
C GLN A 27 13.86 -21.70 12.75
N GLY A 28 14.37 -20.76 11.94
CA GLY A 28 14.97 -21.06 10.63
C GLY A 28 13.97 -21.16 9.47
N GLN A 29 12.66 -21.01 9.74
CA GLN A 29 11.69 -20.86 8.64
C GLN A 29 11.90 -19.55 7.89
N THR A 30 11.68 -19.60 6.59
CA THR A 30 11.78 -18.47 5.68
C THR A 30 10.43 -18.16 5.02
N LEU A 31 10.34 -17.07 4.30
CA LEU A 31 9.15 -16.79 3.48
C LEU A 31 8.86 -17.92 2.47
N ALA A 32 9.89 -18.63 1.95
CA ALA A 32 9.69 -19.71 1.01
C ALA A 32 8.93 -20.93 1.59
N ASP A 33 8.92 -21.08 2.92
CA ASP A 33 8.18 -22.15 3.58
C ASP A 33 6.67 -21.84 3.69
N VAL A 34 6.27 -20.58 3.46
CA VAL A 34 4.86 -20.13 3.50
C VAL A 34 4.26 -20.33 2.10
N PRO A 35 3.19 -21.14 1.93
CA PRO A 35 2.54 -21.28 0.64
C PRO A 35 1.96 -19.92 0.21
N ILE A 36 2.39 -19.41 -0.95
CA ILE A 36 2.02 -18.07 -1.39
C ILE A 36 0.52 -17.90 -1.58
N GLU A 37 -0.16 -18.91 -2.10
CA GLU A 37 -1.62 -18.87 -2.31
C GLU A 37 -2.37 -18.71 -0.98
N GLU A 38 -1.92 -19.40 0.08
CA GLU A 38 -2.51 -19.28 1.41
C GLU A 38 -2.23 -17.89 2.00
N LEU A 39 -1.02 -17.38 1.79
CA LEU A 39 -0.63 -16.04 2.23
C LEU A 39 -1.47 -14.95 1.54
N LEU A 40 -1.67 -15.05 0.23
CA LEU A 40 -2.51 -14.10 -0.52
C LEU A 40 -3.99 -14.23 -0.17
N ALA A 41 -4.49 -15.44 0.06
CA ALA A 41 -5.85 -15.67 0.53
C ALA A 41 -6.07 -15.04 1.92
N LEU A 42 -5.09 -15.18 2.82
CA LEU A 42 -5.12 -14.52 4.13
C LEU A 42 -5.08 -12.99 3.99
N ALA A 43 -4.24 -12.45 3.10
CA ALA A 43 -4.16 -11.02 2.83
C ALA A 43 -5.44 -10.47 2.20
N LEU A 44 -6.10 -11.21 1.31
CA LEU A 44 -7.40 -10.83 0.75
C LEU A 44 -8.45 -10.65 1.86
N GLY A 45 -8.48 -11.56 2.85
CA GLY A 45 -9.44 -11.48 3.95
C GLY A 45 -9.07 -10.48 5.05
N ALA A 46 -7.78 -10.35 5.36
CA ALA A 46 -7.28 -9.49 6.44
C ALA A 46 -6.82 -8.11 5.95
N LYS A 47 -6.68 -7.89 4.64
CA LYS A 47 -6.15 -6.73 3.95
C LYS A 47 -4.64 -6.55 4.12
N VAL A 48 -4.12 -6.70 5.33
CA VAL A 48 -2.69 -6.65 5.65
C VAL A 48 -2.29 -7.88 6.45
N VAL A 49 -1.21 -8.53 6.04
CA VAL A 49 -0.58 -9.63 6.78
C VAL A 49 0.87 -9.28 7.06
N VAL A 50 1.24 -9.33 8.32
CA VAL A 50 2.62 -9.15 8.80
C VAL A 50 3.18 -10.50 9.18
N LEU A 51 4.28 -10.92 8.58
CA LEU A 51 5.03 -12.11 8.97
C LEU A 51 6.26 -11.69 9.78
N ARG A 52 6.42 -12.23 10.98
CA ARG A 52 7.57 -11.97 11.88
C ARG A 52 8.32 -13.24 12.20
N GLY A 53 9.66 -13.14 12.26
CA GLY A 53 10.52 -14.28 12.57
C GLY A 53 10.73 -15.25 11.42
N PHE A 54 10.28 -14.92 10.22
CA PHE A 54 10.61 -15.64 8.98
C PHE A 54 11.87 -15.03 8.35
N GLY A 55 12.72 -15.87 7.80
CA GLY A 55 13.88 -15.42 7.01
C GLY A 55 13.44 -14.74 5.72
N LEU A 56 14.11 -13.64 5.38
CA LEU A 56 13.91 -12.95 4.10
C LEU A 56 14.50 -13.75 2.95
N LEU A 57 13.97 -13.56 1.76
CA LEU A 57 14.48 -14.14 0.53
C LEU A 57 15.42 -13.17 -0.18
N GLY A 58 16.43 -13.70 -0.86
CA GLY A 58 17.20 -12.94 -1.84
C GLY A 58 16.29 -12.47 -2.99
N LYS A 59 16.70 -11.40 -3.72
CA LYS A 59 15.84 -10.81 -4.77
C LYS A 59 15.35 -11.82 -5.81
N ALA A 60 16.23 -12.68 -6.30
CA ALA A 60 15.85 -13.70 -7.29
C ALA A 60 14.88 -14.75 -6.72
N GLU A 61 15.07 -15.13 -5.46
CA GLU A 61 14.18 -16.07 -4.77
C GLU A 61 12.81 -15.42 -4.49
N LEU A 62 12.81 -14.15 -4.06
CA LEU A 62 11.58 -13.37 -3.85
C LEU A 62 10.78 -13.23 -5.13
N GLU A 63 11.44 -12.92 -6.24
CA GLU A 63 10.79 -12.83 -7.54
C GLU A 63 10.19 -14.18 -7.97
N ASN A 64 10.92 -15.28 -7.82
CA ASN A 64 10.42 -16.61 -8.14
C ASN A 64 9.26 -17.03 -7.22
N TYR A 65 9.35 -16.71 -5.93
CA TYR A 65 8.27 -16.94 -4.97
C TYR A 65 6.99 -16.23 -5.37
N CYS A 66 7.06 -14.95 -5.70
CA CYS A 66 5.89 -14.17 -6.09
C CYS A 66 5.33 -14.60 -7.47
N ARG A 67 6.19 -15.01 -8.42
CA ARG A 67 5.76 -15.53 -9.73
C ARG A 67 4.91 -16.80 -9.64
N ALA A 68 5.01 -17.56 -8.59
CA ALA A 68 4.17 -18.74 -8.39
C ALA A 68 2.69 -18.37 -8.22
N ALA A 69 2.38 -17.14 -7.79
CA ALA A 69 1.00 -16.66 -7.59
C ALA A 69 0.44 -15.82 -8.76
N GLY A 70 1.26 -15.45 -9.72
CA GLY A 70 0.82 -14.65 -10.88
C GLY A 70 1.93 -13.86 -11.55
N GLU A 71 1.51 -12.99 -12.45
CA GLU A 71 2.44 -12.05 -13.10
C GLU A 71 2.93 -11.00 -12.12
N ILE A 72 4.17 -10.54 -12.33
CA ILE A 72 4.78 -9.51 -11.51
C ILE A 72 4.89 -8.24 -12.34
N LEU A 73 4.49 -7.12 -11.76
CA LEU A 73 4.59 -5.82 -12.40
C LEU A 73 6.06 -5.47 -12.66
N GLN A 74 6.37 -5.20 -13.93
CA GLN A 74 7.72 -4.86 -14.36
C GLN A 74 7.86 -3.34 -14.50
N TRP A 75 8.92 -2.81 -13.93
CA TRP A 75 9.32 -1.43 -14.02
C TRP A 75 10.62 -1.28 -14.79
N ASN A 76 10.99 -0.06 -15.17
CA ASN A 76 12.29 0.19 -15.84
C ASN A 76 13.49 -0.20 -14.98
N PHE A 77 13.32 -0.26 -13.65
CA PHE A 77 14.35 -0.70 -12.69
C PHE A 77 14.27 -2.19 -12.35
N GLY A 78 13.36 -2.95 -12.96
CA GLY A 78 13.09 -4.36 -12.68
C GLY A 78 11.80 -4.57 -11.88
N SER A 79 11.63 -5.76 -11.31
CA SER A 79 10.43 -6.17 -10.55
C SER A 79 10.45 -5.74 -9.08
N ILE A 80 11.64 -5.52 -8.51
CA ILE A 80 11.83 -5.22 -7.09
C ILE A 80 12.34 -3.80 -6.92
N LEU A 81 11.59 -2.98 -6.19
CA LEU A 81 11.97 -1.63 -5.82
C LEU A 81 12.66 -1.62 -4.46
N ASP A 82 13.91 -1.16 -4.40
CA ASP A 82 14.59 -0.86 -3.15
C ASP A 82 14.19 0.53 -2.65
N LEU A 83 13.48 0.58 -1.55
CA LEU A 83 13.08 1.81 -0.86
C LEU A 83 14.12 2.12 0.23
N VAL A 84 15.09 2.93 -0.14
CA VAL A 84 16.19 3.37 0.73
C VAL A 84 16.17 4.90 0.78
N VAL A 85 16.33 5.47 1.97
CA VAL A 85 16.47 6.93 2.13
C VAL A 85 17.75 7.40 1.46
N ARG A 86 17.66 8.49 0.67
CA ARG A 86 18.79 9.10 -0.03
C ARG A 86 19.01 10.53 0.46
N ASP A 87 20.26 10.98 0.48
CA ASP A 87 20.60 12.36 0.90
C ASP A 87 20.14 13.40 -0.12
N THR A 88 20.10 13.04 -1.40
CA THR A 88 19.60 13.87 -2.51
C THR A 88 18.55 13.11 -3.31
N PRO A 89 17.32 13.01 -2.80
CA PRO A 89 16.28 12.23 -3.44
C PRO A 89 15.77 12.93 -4.70
N GLU A 90 15.72 12.20 -5.81
CA GLU A 90 15.05 12.66 -7.04
C GLU A 90 13.54 12.36 -7.05
N ASN A 91 13.09 11.60 -6.05
CA ASN A 91 11.70 11.17 -5.88
C ASN A 91 11.37 11.16 -4.38
N TYR A 92 10.17 11.62 -4.03
CA TYR A 92 9.67 11.67 -2.65
C TYR A 92 9.66 10.31 -1.94
N LEU A 93 9.61 9.19 -2.68
CA LEU A 93 9.70 7.84 -2.11
C LEU A 93 11.01 7.59 -1.38
N PHE A 94 12.09 8.28 -1.79
CA PHE A 94 13.44 8.14 -1.23
C PHE A 94 13.80 9.27 -0.27
N ASP A 95 12.87 10.20 -0.02
CA ASP A 95 13.01 11.30 0.93
C ASP A 95 12.67 10.83 2.36
N ARG A 96 13.01 11.66 3.35
CA ARG A 96 12.66 11.49 4.76
C ARG A 96 11.26 12.00 5.11
N GLY A 97 10.63 12.74 4.22
CA GLY A 97 9.27 13.24 4.37
C GLY A 97 8.22 12.14 4.39
N ASP A 98 6.99 12.53 4.64
CA ASP A 98 5.83 11.67 4.49
C ASP A 98 5.58 11.31 3.02
N VAL A 99 4.88 10.23 2.81
CA VAL A 99 4.27 9.86 1.53
C VAL A 99 2.77 9.86 1.76
N PRO A 100 2.02 10.80 1.17
CA PRO A 100 0.57 10.87 1.31
C PRO A 100 -0.14 9.62 0.80
N PHE A 101 -1.39 9.42 1.22
CA PHE A 101 -2.19 8.27 0.81
C PHE A 101 -2.34 8.19 -0.70
N HIS A 102 -2.11 7.00 -1.22
CA HIS A 102 -2.27 6.65 -2.62
C HIS A 102 -2.58 5.16 -2.77
N TRP A 103 -2.97 4.75 -3.94
CA TRP A 103 -3.08 3.36 -4.36
C TRP A 103 -2.08 3.08 -5.47
N ASP A 104 -1.53 1.88 -5.49
CA ASP A 104 -0.61 1.48 -6.55
C ASP A 104 -1.39 1.11 -7.81
N GLY A 105 -1.02 1.69 -8.96
CA GLY A 105 -1.61 1.38 -10.25
C GLY A 105 -2.29 2.54 -10.98
N ALA A 106 -2.36 3.75 -10.38
CA ALA A 106 -3.00 4.91 -11.02
C ALA A 106 -2.45 5.23 -12.41
N PHE A 107 -1.16 4.99 -12.64
CA PHE A 107 -0.48 5.21 -13.92
C PHE A 107 0.00 3.90 -14.59
N ALA A 108 -0.32 2.74 -14.05
CA ALA A 108 0.09 1.46 -14.60
C ALA A 108 -0.96 0.92 -15.60
N GLU A 109 -0.52 0.15 -16.59
CA GLU A 109 -1.44 -0.54 -17.51
C GLU A 109 -2.32 -1.56 -16.78
N GLN A 110 -1.78 -2.19 -15.74
CA GLN A 110 -2.48 -3.17 -14.92
C GLN A 110 -2.35 -2.79 -13.44
N VAL A 111 -3.46 -2.83 -12.72
CA VAL A 111 -3.50 -2.58 -11.29
C VAL A 111 -3.03 -3.83 -10.54
N PRO A 112 -1.94 -3.77 -9.77
CA PRO A 112 -1.52 -4.92 -8.98
C PRO A 112 -2.57 -5.28 -7.92
N ARG A 113 -2.77 -6.59 -7.70
CA ARG A 113 -3.69 -7.10 -6.68
C ARG A 113 -3.08 -7.01 -5.28
N PHE A 114 -1.80 -7.34 -5.20
CA PHE A 114 -1.05 -7.36 -3.95
C PHE A 114 0.30 -6.71 -4.13
N PHE A 115 0.83 -6.19 -3.04
CA PHE A 115 2.25 -5.88 -2.93
C PHE A 115 2.83 -6.51 -1.67
N LEU A 116 4.08 -6.94 -1.80
CA LEU A 116 4.83 -7.54 -0.72
C LEU A 116 6.06 -6.68 -0.44
N PHE A 117 6.28 -6.40 0.84
CA PHE A 117 7.50 -5.77 1.33
C PHE A 117 8.32 -6.77 2.13
N GLN A 118 9.64 -6.71 1.99
CA GLN A 118 10.61 -7.26 2.94
C GLN A 118 11.39 -6.12 3.59
N CYS A 119 11.52 -6.13 4.91
CA CYS A 119 12.31 -5.16 5.66
C CYS A 119 13.73 -5.69 5.85
N VAL A 120 14.64 -5.26 4.97
CA VAL A 120 16.06 -5.61 5.04
C VAL A 120 16.72 -4.92 6.22
N GLN A 121 16.32 -3.68 6.49
CA GLN A 121 16.76 -2.89 7.63
C GLN A 121 15.63 -1.95 8.06
N GLY A 122 15.26 -2.00 9.32
CA GLY A 122 14.23 -1.14 9.91
C GLY A 122 14.61 -0.86 11.35
N GLU A 123 15.32 0.25 11.58
CA GLU A 123 15.76 0.69 12.91
C GLU A 123 15.39 2.16 13.10
N GLY A 124 14.89 2.49 14.28
CA GLY A 124 14.55 3.86 14.67
C GLY A 124 13.06 4.13 14.72
N SER A 125 12.67 5.38 14.81
CA SER A 125 11.27 5.83 14.92
C SER A 125 10.85 6.65 13.71
N GLY A 126 9.58 6.53 13.36
CA GLY A 126 9.00 7.13 12.15
C GLY A 126 9.21 6.27 10.91
N GLY A 127 8.64 6.70 9.80
CA GLY A 127 8.68 5.97 8.55
C GLY A 127 7.76 4.75 8.51
N GLU A 128 6.78 4.66 9.42
CA GLU A 128 5.74 3.63 9.39
C GLU A 128 5.03 3.65 8.04
N THR A 129 4.75 2.48 7.48
CA THR A 129 3.80 2.39 6.37
C THR A 129 2.39 2.40 6.95
N VAL A 130 1.59 3.35 6.51
CA VAL A 130 0.18 3.49 6.94
C VAL A 130 -0.72 2.94 5.86
N PHE A 131 -1.65 2.07 6.25
CA PHE A 131 -2.67 1.48 5.39
C PHE A 131 -4.04 1.99 5.83
N CYS A 132 -4.84 2.48 4.89
CA CYS A 132 -6.21 2.93 5.13
C CYS A 132 -7.20 2.01 4.42
N ASP A 133 -8.19 1.49 5.15
CA ASP A 133 -9.28 0.67 4.63
C ASP A 133 -10.30 1.51 3.87
N SER A 134 -10.13 1.65 2.56
CA SER A 134 -11.00 2.45 1.70
C SER A 134 -12.44 1.90 1.62
N VAL A 135 -12.61 0.59 1.78
CA VAL A 135 -13.93 -0.06 1.82
C VAL A 135 -14.71 0.39 3.06
N GLN A 136 -14.05 0.40 4.21
CA GLN A 136 -14.70 0.83 5.45
C GLN A 136 -14.97 2.33 5.46
N VAL A 137 -14.05 3.14 4.93
CA VAL A 137 -14.28 4.58 4.71
C VAL A 137 -15.52 4.82 3.88
N TYR A 138 -15.68 4.12 2.75
CA TYR A 138 -16.87 4.22 1.91
C TYR A 138 -18.13 3.75 2.64
N ARG A 139 -18.08 2.62 3.33
CA ARG A 139 -19.24 2.06 4.04
C ARG A 139 -19.83 3.03 5.07
N GLU A 140 -18.96 3.72 5.81
CA GLU A 140 -19.34 4.63 6.89
C GLU A 140 -19.57 6.07 6.43
N ALA A 141 -19.35 6.36 5.15
CA ALA A 141 -19.64 7.68 4.59
C ALA A 141 -21.16 7.95 4.54
N PRO A 142 -21.62 9.20 4.76
CA PRO A 142 -23.00 9.61 4.54
C PRO A 142 -23.45 9.38 3.09
N GLU A 143 -24.74 9.10 2.90
CA GLU A 143 -25.28 8.78 1.57
C GLU A 143 -25.14 9.93 0.57
N ASP A 144 -25.29 11.17 1.00
CA ASP A 144 -25.09 12.34 0.13
C ASP A 144 -23.64 12.43 -0.40
N LEU A 145 -22.66 12.05 0.40
CA LEU A 145 -21.27 11.94 -0.04
C LEU A 145 -21.03 10.76 -0.97
N LYS A 146 -21.62 9.60 -0.70
CA LYS A 146 -21.53 8.44 -1.59
C LYS A 146 -22.09 8.74 -2.98
N GLU A 147 -23.22 9.43 -3.05
CA GLU A 147 -23.82 9.88 -4.30
C GLU A 147 -22.91 10.87 -5.05
N LEU A 148 -22.24 11.74 -4.31
CA LEU A 148 -21.29 12.69 -4.88
C LEU A 148 -20.05 11.99 -5.40
N TRP A 149 -19.46 11.09 -4.60
CA TRP A 149 -18.29 10.30 -4.98
C TRP A 149 -18.55 9.39 -6.18
N ALA A 150 -19.76 8.84 -6.32
CA ALA A 150 -20.14 8.00 -7.44
C ALA A 150 -20.12 8.72 -8.81
N ARG A 151 -20.23 10.06 -8.80
CA ARG A 151 -20.18 10.91 -10.00
C ARG A 151 -18.78 11.48 -10.25
N ALA A 152 -17.92 11.47 -9.24
CA ALA A 152 -16.61 12.08 -9.31
C ALA A 152 -15.61 11.20 -10.09
N THR A 153 -14.88 11.83 -10.98
CA THR A 153 -13.72 11.29 -11.68
C THR A 153 -12.48 12.10 -11.28
N ILE A 154 -11.38 11.44 -10.99
CA ILE A 154 -10.13 12.09 -10.61
C ILE A 154 -9.17 12.04 -11.79
N THR A 155 -8.75 13.19 -12.26
CA THR A 155 -7.67 13.33 -13.23
C THR A 155 -6.36 13.65 -12.50
N TYR A 156 -5.39 12.77 -12.62
CA TYR A 156 -4.05 12.92 -12.07
C TYR A 156 -3.09 13.43 -13.13
N ARG A 157 -2.30 14.45 -12.80
CA ARG A 157 -1.24 14.98 -13.67
C ARG A 157 0.06 15.10 -12.90
N THR A 158 1.14 14.59 -13.50
CA THR A 158 2.51 14.79 -13.04
C THR A 158 3.36 15.27 -14.18
N ASP A 159 4.24 16.24 -13.91
CA ASP A 159 5.14 16.82 -14.93
C ASP A 159 6.36 15.91 -15.18
N LYS A 160 6.66 15.02 -14.26
CA LYS A 160 7.74 14.05 -14.41
C LYS A 160 7.18 12.79 -15.04
N LEU A 161 7.57 12.50 -16.25
CA LEU A 161 7.36 11.22 -16.92
C LEU A 161 8.22 10.14 -16.23
N ALA A 162 7.91 9.86 -14.96
CA ALA A 162 8.40 8.65 -14.33
C ALA A 162 7.63 7.50 -14.97
N HIS A 163 8.19 6.41 -15.27
CA HIS A 163 7.68 5.08 -15.68
C HIS A 163 6.22 4.96 -16.24
N TYR A 164 5.43 6.03 -16.17
CA TYR A 164 3.99 6.10 -16.45
C TYR A 164 3.73 7.31 -17.33
N GLY A 165 2.67 7.33 -18.08
CA GLY A 165 2.20 8.55 -18.73
C GLY A 165 2.00 9.69 -17.71
N GLY A 166 2.19 10.94 -18.11
CA GLY A 166 2.03 12.10 -17.22
C GLY A 166 0.58 12.41 -16.84
N LEU A 167 -0.39 11.68 -17.40
CA LEU A 167 -1.85 11.86 -17.21
C LEU A 167 -2.52 10.52 -16.98
N ALA A 168 -3.39 10.45 -15.97
CA ALA A 168 -4.25 9.30 -15.72
C ALA A 168 -5.61 9.79 -15.20
N GLU A 169 -6.68 9.10 -15.60
CA GLU A 169 -8.05 9.42 -15.22
C GLU A 169 -8.74 8.17 -14.66
N TRP A 170 -9.37 8.30 -13.50
CA TRP A 170 -10.05 7.20 -12.82
C TRP A 170 -11.33 7.67 -12.14
N PRO A 171 -12.43 6.90 -12.22
CA PRO A 171 -13.54 7.09 -11.31
C PRO A 171 -13.05 7.04 -9.86
N LEU A 172 -13.53 7.95 -9.00
CA LEU A 172 -13.17 7.95 -7.58
C LEU A 172 -13.55 6.63 -6.90
N LEU A 173 -14.68 6.04 -7.27
CA LEU A 173 -15.12 4.74 -6.77
C LEU A 173 -14.78 3.63 -7.76
N GLY A 174 -14.28 2.53 -7.23
CA GLY A 174 -14.05 1.30 -7.95
C GLY A 174 -14.83 0.13 -7.34
N THR A 175 -14.86 -0.99 -8.05
CA THR A 175 -15.37 -2.26 -7.53
C THR A 175 -14.20 -3.20 -7.32
N HIS A 176 -14.11 -3.80 -6.15
CA HIS A 176 -13.10 -4.80 -5.85
C HIS A 176 -13.35 -6.06 -6.68
N PRO A 177 -12.38 -6.52 -7.51
CA PRO A 177 -12.64 -7.58 -8.50
C PRO A 177 -12.99 -8.93 -7.88
N ALA A 178 -12.50 -9.23 -6.67
CA ALA A 178 -12.75 -10.51 -6.02
C ALA A 178 -13.94 -10.48 -5.04
N THR A 179 -14.20 -9.34 -4.36
CA THR A 179 -15.24 -9.28 -3.32
C THR A 179 -16.50 -8.54 -3.76
N GLY A 180 -16.44 -7.76 -4.85
CA GLY A 180 -17.55 -6.92 -5.32
C GLY A 180 -17.79 -5.67 -4.46
N GLU A 181 -16.98 -5.44 -3.43
CA GLU A 181 -17.12 -4.27 -2.55
C GLU A 181 -16.71 -2.98 -3.25
N THR A 182 -17.35 -1.87 -2.87
CA THR A 182 -16.95 -0.55 -3.37
C THR A 182 -15.68 -0.09 -2.66
N THR A 183 -14.71 0.36 -3.45
CA THR A 183 -13.40 0.86 -3.00
C THR A 183 -13.19 2.30 -3.44
N ILE A 184 -12.34 3.03 -2.75
CA ILE A 184 -11.96 4.39 -3.11
C ILE A 184 -10.61 4.34 -3.83
N ARG A 185 -10.55 4.91 -5.05
CA ARG A 185 -9.32 5.05 -5.85
C ARG A 185 -8.87 6.50 -5.81
N TYR A 186 -8.10 6.81 -4.80
CA TYR A 186 -7.66 8.18 -4.56
C TYR A 186 -6.16 8.23 -4.24
N ALA A 187 -5.48 9.25 -4.75
CA ALA A 187 -4.15 9.63 -4.32
C ALA A 187 -4.19 11.11 -3.93
N GLU A 188 -3.66 11.44 -2.77
CA GLU A 188 -3.60 12.82 -2.30
C GLU A 188 -2.65 13.66 -3.18
N PRO A 189 -2.92 14.95 -3.39
CA PRO A 189 -2.06 15.83 -4.16
C PRO A 189 -0.70 16.00 -3.49
N LEU A 190 0.35 16.10 -4.30
CA LEU A 190 1.71 16.34 -3.86
C LEU A 190 2.10 17.78 -4.20
N ASP A 191 2.16 18.63 -3.17
CA ASP A 191 2.51 20.04 -3.29
C ASP A 191 3.96 20.19 -3.84
N PRO A 192 4.17 20.93 -4.96
CA PRO A 192 5.48 21.16 -5.53
C PRO A 192 6.47 21.88 -4.59
N ALA A 193 5.98 22.58 -3.57
CA ALA A 193 6.84 23.19 -2.56
C ALA A 193 7.45 22.16 -1.58
N ARG A 194 6.87 20.95 -1.48
CA ARG A 194 7.28 19.91 -0.53
C ARG A 194 7.84 18.66 -1.19
N TYR A 195 7.38 18.33 -2.41
CA TYR A 195 7.69 17.06 -3.05
C TYR A 195 8.44 17.24 -4.37
N ALA A 196 9.50 16.48 -4.58
CA ALA A 196 10.32 16.52 -5.78
C ALA A 196 9.54 16.14 -7.06
N ASN A 197 8.50 15.32 -6.92
CA ASN A 197 7.62 14.92 -8.02
C ASN A 197 6.19 15.32 -7.68
N PRO A 198 5.74 16.54 -7.99
CA PRO A 198 4.39 16.98 -7.67
C PRO A 198 3.33 16.14 -8.41
N LEU A 199 2.20 15.94 -7.74
CA LEU A 199 1.01 15.33 -8.30
C LEU A 199 -0.13 16.32 -8.17
N PHE A 200 -0.67 16.72 -9.31
CA PHE A 200 -1.83 17.60 -9.39
C PHE A 200 -3.09 16.78 -9.64
N LEU A 201 -4.19 17.19 -9.02
CA LEU A 201 -5.48 16.55 -9.16
C LEU A 201 -6.52 17.57 -9.63
N THR A 202 -7.42 17.10 -10.51
CA THR A 202 -8.72 17.74 -10.74
C THR A 202 -9.83 16.73 -10.47
N VAL A 203 -10.95 17.23 -9.98
CA VAL A 203 -12.17 16.43 -9.75
C VAL A 203 -13.18 16.85 -10.78
N ASP A 204 -13.52 15.91 -11.66
CA ASP A 204 -14.43 16.09 -12.77
C ASP A 204 -15.78 15.36 -12.52
N GLY A 205 -16.82 15.63 -13.33
CA GLY A 205 -18.14 15.01 -13.22
C GLY A 205 -19.07 15.64 -12.17
N ILE A 206 -18.57 16.60 -11.37
CA ILE A 206 -19.32 17.35 -10.36
C ILE A 206 -18.95 18.84 -10.43
N SER A 207 -19.62 19.70 -9.64
CA SER A 207 -19.29 21.12 -9.58
C SER A 207 -17.90 21.34 -8.95
N ALA A 208 -17.27 22.48 -9.26
CA ALA A 208 -15.97 22.83 -8.67
C ALA A 208 -16.05 22.95 -7.14
N GLU A 209 -17.17 23.47 -6.61
CA GLU A 209 -17.44 23.56 -5.17
C GLU A 209 -17.53 22.17 -4.53
N ASP A 210 -18.29 21.26 -5.15
CA ASP A 210 -18.40 19.87 -4.72
C ASP A 210 -17.05 19.14 -4.82
N GLY A 211 -16.22 19.44 -5.83
CA GLY A 211 -14.88 18.88 -5.97
C GLY A 211 -13.96 19.25 -4.80
N VAL A 212 -14.01 20.50 -4.35
CA VAL A 212 -13.28 20.92 -3.13
C VAL A 212 -13.81 20.17 -1.90
N ARG A 213 -15.13 20.10 -1.73
CA ARG A 213 -15.75 19.35 -0.64
C ARG A 213 -15.34 17.87 -0.62
N VAL A 214 -15.31 17.22 -1.79
CA VAL A 214 -14.86 15.83 -1.90
C VAL A 214 -13.41 15.67 -1.43
N MET A 215 -12.51 16.54 -1.85
CA MET A 215 -11.11 16.45 -1.46
C MET A 215 -10.88 16.69 0.03
N GLU A 216 -11.59 17.67 0.60
CA GLU A 216 -11.51 17.98 2.04
C GLU A 216 -12.06 16.82 2.89
N ASP A 217 -13.24 16.28 2.53
CA ASP A 217 -13.84 15.16 3.23
C ASP A 217 -13.00 13.89 3.14
N LEU A 218 -12.47 13.56 1.94
CA LEU A 218 -11.56 12.42 1.78
C LEU A 218 -10.32 12.58 2.64
N ARG A 219 -9.70 13.76 2.65
CA ARG A 219 -8.52 14.02 3.49
C ARG A 219 -8.82 13.77 4.96
N GLU A 220 -9.94 14.26 5.48
CA GLU A 220 -10.33 14.05 6.86
C GLU A 220 -10.56 12.57 7.17
N ARG A 221 -11.32 11.86 6.33
CA ARG A 221 -11.67 10.45 6.55
C ARG A 221 -10.50 9.50 6.39
N LEU A 222 -9.68 9.72 5.37
CA LEU A 222 -8.54 8.83 5.10
C LEU A 222 -7.47 8.89 6.21
N HIS A 223 -7.41 10.00 6.95
CA HIS A 223 -6.51 10.13 8.10
C HIS A 223 -7.14 9.79 9.45
N ASP A 224 -8.39 9.35 9.47
CA ASP A 224 -9.05 8.90 10.71
C ASP A 224 -8.46 7.56 11.17
N ALA A 225 -7.95 7.53 12.40
CA ALA A 225 -7.31 6.35 12.99
C ALA A 225 -8.23 5.10 13.04
N ARG A 226 -9.57 5.28 12.95
CA ARG A 226 -10.52 4.16 12.90
C ARG A 226 -10.35 3.31 11.64
N TYR A 227 -9.80 3.87 10.58
CA TYR A 227 -9.62 3.22 9.27
C TYR A 227 -8.17 2.93 8.95
N CYS A 228 -7.22 3.31 9.81
CA CYS A 228 -5.80 3.28 9.51
C CYS A 228 -5.03 2.32 10.42
N TYR A 229 -4.22 1.47 9.80
CA TYR A 229 -3.20 0.67 10.47
C TYR A 229 -1.82 1.19 10.10
N ALA A 230 -1.03 1.58 11.10
CA ALA A 230 0.36 2.01 10.91
C ALA A 230 1.31 0.86 11.30
N HIS A 231 2.13 0.41 10.35
CA HIS A 231 3.11 -0.65 10.57
C HIS A 231 4.47 -0.06 10.93
N GLU A 232 4.87 -0.28 12.19
CA GLU A 232 6.21 0.00 12.67
C GLU A 232 7.17 -1.12 12.24
N TRP A 233 8.09 -0.77 11.35
CA TRP A 233 9.00 -1.73 10.74
C TRP A 233 10.07 -2.24 11.72
N GLN A 234 10.25 -3.55 11.74
CA GLN A 234 11.39 -4.21 12.36
C GLN A 234 12.18 -4.94 11.27
N THR A 235 13.52 -4.95 11.41
CA THR A 235 14.37 -5.75 10.51
C THR A 235 13.89 -7.20 10.50
N GLY A 236 13.66 -7.75 9.31
CA GLY A 236 13.13 -9.09 9.10
C GLY A 236 11.60 -9.16 8.96
N ASP A 237 10.85 -8.06 9.14
CA ASP A 237 9.41 -8.06 8.87
C ASP A 237 9.13 -8.27 7.37
N ILE A 238 8.10 -9.04 7.10
CA ILE A 238 7.52 -9.19 5.76
C ILE A 238 6.07 -8.76 5.84
N VAL A 239 5.64 -7.87 4.94
CA VAL A 239 4.26 -7.38 4.91
C VAL A 239 3.66 -7.64 3.54
N VAL A 240 2.52 -8.30 3.51
CA VAL A 240 1.69 -8.47 2.31
C VAL A 240 0.43 -7.65 2.48
N ALA A 241 0.12 -6.82 1.49
CA ALA A 241 -1.07 -5.98 1.50
C ALA A 241 -1.88 -6.11 0.22
N GLU A 242 -3.19 -6.12 0.38
CA GLU A 242 -4.16 -6.17 -0.71
C GLU A 242 -4.40 -4.74 -1.23
N ASN A 243 -4.15 -4.51 -2.52
CA ASN A 243 -4.07 -3.16 -3.09
C ASN A 243 -5.40 -2.58 -3.56
N HIS A 244 -6.43 -3.39 -3.80
CA HIS A 244 -7.71 -2.87 -4.29
C HIS A 244 -8.55 -2.20 -3.20
N SER A 245 -8.49 -2.72 -1.98
CA SER A 245 -9.24 -2.21 -0.83
C SER A 245 -8.47 -1.20 0.02
N LEU A 246 -7.17 -1.08 -0.19
CA LEU A 246 -6.31 -0.22 0.61
C LEU A 246 -5.82 1.01 -0.17
N LEU A 247 -5.75 2.12 0.55
CA LEU A 247 -4.82 3.19 0.26
C LEU A 247 -3.65 3.07 1.23
N HIS A 248 -2.46 3.49 0.81
CA HIS A 248 -1.30 3.43 1.67
C HIS A 248 -0.43 4.67 1.55
N GLY A 249 0.33 4.93 2.59
CA GLY A 249 1.25 6.04 2.67
C GLY A 249 2.40 5.72 3.63
N ARG A 250 3.19 6.73 3.95
CA ARG A 250 4.31 6.60 4.89
C ARG A 250 4.38 7.83 5.77
N ASN A 251 4.50 7.64 7.07
CA ASN A 251 4.83 8.71 7.99
C ASN A 251 6.25 9.23 7.75
N ALA A 252 6.49 10.50 8.04
CA ALA A 252 7.82 11.07 8.00
C ALA A 252 8.74 10.39 9.02
N PHE A 253 10.03 10.35 8.70
CA PHE A 253 11.04 9.88 9.63
C PHE A 253 11.32 10.94 10.71
N THR A 254 11.43 10.53 11.96
CA THR A 254 11.67 11.43 13.11
C THR A 254 13.14 11.51 13.53
N GLY A 255 14.05 10.85 12.82
CA GLY A 255 15.48 10.84 13.12
C GLY A 255 16.36 10.33 12.00
N SER A 256 17.65 10.11 12.26
CA SER A 256 18.54 9.42 11.33
C SER A 256 18.27 7.92 11.40
N VAL A 257 17.33 7.47 10.61
CA VAL A 257 16.92 6.07 10.55
C VAL A 257 17.51 5.42 9.31
N ALA A 258 18.14 4.27 9.50
CA ALA A 258 18.47 3.37 8.41
C ALA A 258 17.23 2.54 8.09
N ARG A 259 16.63 2.77 6.94
CA ARG A 259 15.48 1.99 6.44
C ARG A 259 15.77 1.51 5.04
N HIS A 260 15.65 0.20 4.87
CA HIS A 260 15.72 -0.44 3.56
C HIS A 260 14.59 -1.47 3.45
N LEU A 261 13.60 -1.16 2.62
CA LEU A 261 12.57 -2.10 2.23
C LEU A 261 12.75 -2.51 0.78
N GLN A 262 12.37 -3.74 0.48
CA GLN A 262 12.22 -4.25 -0.89
C GLN A 262 10.74 -4.44 -1.16
N ARG A 263 10.21 -3.84 -2.23
CA ARG A 263 8.81 -3.98 -2.65
C ARG A 263 8.72 -4.71 -3.98
N ILE A 264 7.83 -5.68 -4.05
CA ILE A 264 7.42 -6.37 -5.29
C ILE A 264 5.88 -6.35 -5.39
N GLN A 265 5.35 -6.29 -6.62
CA GLN A 265 3.93 -6.15 -6.89
C GLN A 265 3.44 -7.30 -7.76
N ILE A 266 2.35 -7.96 -7.33
CA ILE A 266 1.73 -9.11 -7.99
C ILE A 266 0.43 -8.64 -8.67
N ILE A 267 0.29 -8.95 -9.97
CA ILE A 267 -0.87 -8.62 -10.80
C ILE A 267 -1.98 -9.65 -10.62
#